data_c060e8e3e8fa33e7b603734b3e1ee245
#
_entry.id   c060e8e3e8fa33e7b603734b3e1ee245
#
_cell.length_a   1.000
_cell.length_b   1.000
_cell.length_c   1.000
_cell.angle_alpha   90.00
_cell.angle_beta   90.00
_cell.angle_gamma   90.00
#
_symmetry.space_group_name_H-M   'P 1'
#
loop_
_entity.id
_entity.type
_entity.pdbx_description
1 polymer ?
#
loop_
_entity_poly.entity_id
_entity_poly.type
_entity_poly.pdbx_seq_one_letter_code
_entity_poly.pdbx_strand_id
1 'polypeptide(L)'
;ANNSDEKDDFIMGHVADSHTWHFATIGDLHLTLSLPVLVYSHENGFELFSSSRFYDKHHNKISYNSYKLNSDDKIISLDNKVFYDISMTKNVIAIFISAAMMLVLFIKIANNYSRTLAPSGFSAFIDQMICYVRDEIVRPNISGSQYNKFMPYLLTVFFFI
;
A
#
# COMPACT_ATOMS: atom_id res chain seq x y z
N ALA A 1 -7.27 33.39 8.77
CA ALA A 1 -7.01 31.95 8.62
C ALA A 1 -6.52 31.70 7.21
N ASN A 2 -5.29 31.22 7.09
CA ASN A 2 -4.58 31.16 5.82
C ASN A 2 -4.98 29.90 5.03
N ASN A 3 -5.30 30.09 3.74
CA ASN A 3 -5.52 29.01 2.74
C ASN A 3 -4.31 28.05 2.59
N SER A 4 -3.16 28.37 3.17
CA SER A 4 -1.97 27.50 3.18
C SER A 4 -2.11 26.38 4.21
N ASP A 5 -2.58 26.68 5.41
CA ASP A 5 -2.65 25.72 6.51
C ASP A 5 -3.69 24.59 6.20
N GLU A 6 -4.79 24.93 5.55
CA GLU A 6 -5.81 23.97 5.13
C GLU A 6 -5.35 23.05 3.98
N LYS A 7 -4.51 23.57 3.08
CA LYS A 7 -3.90 22.77 2.00
C LYS A 7 -2.80 21.84 2.52
N ASP A 8 -2.00 22.31 3.46
CA ASP A 8 -0.93 21.52 4.06
C ASP A 8 -1.51 20.37 4.91
N ASP A 9 -2.60 20.62 5.64
CA ASP A 9 -3.30 19.60 6.42
C ASP A 9 -3.95 18.55 5.49
N PHE A 10 -4.50 18.97 4.36
CA PHE A 10 -5.05 18.06 3.34
C PHE A 10 -3.95 17.17 2.73
N ILE A 11 -2.80 17.73 2.34
CA ILE A 11 -1.67 16.98 1.76
C ILE A 11 -1.10 16.02 2.79
N MET A 12 -0.88 16.48 4.02
CA MET A 12 -0.36 15.64 5.11
C MET A 12 -1.32 14.49 5.44
N GLY A 13 -2.61 14.71 5.45
CA GLY A 13 -3.62 13.67 5.64
C GLY A 13 -3.62 12.59 4.54
N HIS A 14 -3.25 12.96 3.30
CA HIS A 14 -3.13 12.00 2.20
C HIS A 14 -1.82 11.21 2.22
N VAL A 15 -0.72 11.81 2.70
CA VAL A 15 0.60 11.17 2.78
C VAL A 15 0.76 10.38 4.08
N ALA A 16 0.15 10.84 5.19
CA ALA A 16 0.22 10.17 6.47
C ALA A 16 -0.35 8.74 6.40
N ASP A 17 0.30 7.83 7.10
CA ASP A 17 -0.13 6.44 7.19
C ASP A 17 -1.31 6.33 8.18
N SER A 18 -2.53 6.21 7.66
CA SER A 18 -3.75 6.19 8.45
C SER A 18 -4.45 4.83 8.41
N HIS A 19 -5.30 4.58 9.42
CA HIS A 19 -6.14 3.39 9.54
C HIS A 19 -7.47 3.53 8.77
N THR A 20 -7.67 4.64 8.05
CA THR A 20 -8.82 4.88 7.19
C THR A 20 -8.34 5.29 5.81
N TRP A 21 -8.96 4.72 4.77
CA TRP A 21 -8.64 5.09 3.40
C TRP A 21 -9.81 5.90 2.81
N HIS A 22 -9.58 7.20 2.68
CA HIS A 22 -10.51 8.09 2.03
C HIS A 22 -10.22 8.12 0.52
N PHE A 23 -11.14 7.60 -0.30
CA PHE A 23 -10.95 7.52 -1.76
C PHE A 23 -11.44 8.76 -2.48
N ALA A 24 -12.64 9.24 -2.15
CA ALA A 24 -13.25 10.37 -2.81
C ALA A 24 -14.40 10.95 -2.00
N THR A 25 -14.64 12.23 -2.15
CA THR A 25 -15.84 12.92 -1.70
C THR A 25 -16.68 13.30 -2.92
N ILE A 26 -17.88 12.73 -3.05
CA ILE A 26 -18.81 13.04 -4.14
C ILE A 26 -20.03 13.71 -3.51
N GLY A 27 -20.06 15.05 -3.51
CA GLY A 27 -21.06 15.81 -2.77
C GLY A 27 -20.96 15.58 -1.26
N ASP A 28 -22.03 15.16 -0.62
CA ASP A 28 -22.07 14.84 0.82
C ASP A 28 -21.67 13.37 1.12
N LEU A 29 -21.35 12.58 0.10
CA LEU A 29 -20.97 11.17 0.26
C LEU A 29 -19.44 11.03 0.36
N HIS A 30 -18.96 10.69 1.56
CA HIS A 30 -17.57 10.36 1.83
C HIS A 30 -17.35 8.86 1.64
N LEU A 31 -16.66 8.49 0.55
CA LEU A 31 -16.23 7.11 0.31
C LEU A 31 -14.98 6.83 1.14
N THR A 32 -15.18 6.29 2.33
CA THR A 32 -14.11 5.93 3.27
C THR A 32 -14.13 4.44 3.53
N LEU A 33 -13.01 3.76 3.28
CA LEU A 33 -12.81 2.37 3.63
C LEU A 33 -12.17 2.28 5.01
N SER A 34 -12.86 1.66 5.94
CA SER A 34 -12.34 1.38 7.27
C SER A 34 -11.48 0.12 7.24
N LEU A 35 -10.25 0.21 7.71
CA LEU A 35 -9.28 -0.86 7.69
C LEU A 35 -9.32 -1.68 8.99
N PRO A 36 -8.95 -2.98 8.96
CA PRO A 36 -8.86 -3.79 10.15
C PRO A 36 -7.70 -3.33 11.04
N VAL A 37 -8.01 -3.11 12.30
CA VAL A 37 -7.06 -2.77 13.35
C VAL A 37 -6.75 -4.04 14.14
N LEU A 38 -5.49 -4.42 14.20
CA LEU A 38 -4.98 -5.55 14.98
C LEU A 38 -3.98 -5.04 16.01
N VAL A 39 -4.36 -5.13 17.27
CA VAL A 39 -3.53 -4.70 18.41
C VAL A 39 -3.22 -5.93 19.27
N TYR A 40 -1.98 -6.05 19.70
CA TYR A 40 -1.58 -7.04 20.67
C TYR A 40 -1.17 -6.36 21.99
N SER A 41 -1.87 -6.69 23.07
CA SER A 41 -1.54 -6.26 24.42
C SER A 41 -1.19 -7.48 25.27
N HIS A 42 -0.21 -7.34 26.17
CA HIS A 42 0.19 -8.44 27.07
C HIS A 42 -0.94 -8.89 28.01
N GLU A 43 -1.86 -7.97 28.35
CA GLU A 43 -2.97 -8.25 29.27
C GLU A 43 -4.20 -8.81 28.55
N ASN A 44 -4.56 -8.23 27.41
CA ASN A 44 -5.79 -8.54 26.69
C ASN A 44 -5.56 -9.52 25.50
N GLY A 45 -4.30 -9.81 25.15
CA GLY A 45 -3.96 -10.62 24.00
C GLY A 45 -4.18 -9.89 22.67
N PHE A 46 -4.65 -10.62 21.67
CA PHE A 46 -4.96 -10.06 20.35
C PHE A 46 -6.37 -9.47 20.32
N GLU A 47 -6.48 -8.23 19.95
CA GLU A 47 -7.73 -7.52 19.71
C GLU A 47 -7.84 -7.13 18.24
N LEU A 48 -8.91 -7.60 17.57
CA LEU A 48 -9.20 -7.27 16.16
C LEU A 48 -10.53 -6.52 16.08
N PHE A 49 -10.49 -5.33 15.52
CA PHE A 49 -11.69 -4.52 15.28
C PHE A 49 -11.52 -3.62 14.05
N SER A 50 -12.62 -3.04 13.58
CA SER A 50 -12.56 -2.11 12.44
C SER A 50 -12.21 -0.70 12.91
N SER A 51 -11.41 0.02 12.14
CA SER A 51 -11.06 1.43 12.40
C SER A 51 -12.28 2.36 12.43
N SER A 52 -13.43 1.93 11.88
CA SER A 52 -14.69 2.68 11.99
C SER A 52 -15.15 2.89 13.44
N ARG A 53 -14.69 2.05 14.38
CA ARG A 53 -14.98 2.18 15.81
C ARG A 53 -14.36 3.41 16.46
N PHE A 54 -13.35 4.00 15.81
CA PHE A 54 -12.72 5.23 16.26
C PHE A 54 -13.43 6.51 15.78
N TYR A 55 -14.51 6.36 15.01
CA TYR A 55 -15.26 7.50 14.47
C TYR A 55 -16.74 7.40 14.83
N ASP A 56 -17.31 8.54 15.21
CA ASP A 56 -18.75 8.70 15.41
C ASP A 56 -19.47 8.95 14.06
N LYS A 57 -20.79 8.94 14.05
CA LYS A 57 -21.65 9.23 12.87
C LYS A 57 -21.35 10.58 12.22
N HIS A 58 -20.75 11.52 12.95
CA HIS A 58 -20.31 12.83 12.49
C HIS A 58 -18.81 12.88 12.14
N HIS A 59 -18.15 11.72 11.99
CA HIS A 59 -16.68 11.58 11.70
C HIS A 59 -15.77 12.21 12.76
N ASN A 60 -16.26 12.44 13.99
CA ASN A 60 -15.42 12.85 15.09
C ASN A 60 -14.64 11.65 15.65
N LYS A 61 -13.35 11.87 15.99
CA LYS A 61 -12.50 10.83 16.59
C LYS A 61 -13.00 10.55 18.03
N ILE A 62 -13.35 9.30 18.28
CA ILE A 62 -13.75 8.78 19.60
C ILE A 62 -12.77 7.71 20.09
N SER A 63 -12.76 7.47 21.39
CA SER A 63 -11.98 6.35 21.95
C SER A 63 -12.78 5.06 21.93
N TYR A 64 -12.07 3.94 21.69
CA TYR A 64 -12.64 2.60 21.72
C TYR A 64 -11.70 1.63 22.45
N ASN A 65 -12.20 0.80 23.38
CA ASN A 65 -11.43 -0.22 24.13
C ASN A 65 -10.12 0.31 24.74
N SER A 66 -10.13 1.47 25.40
CA SER A 66 -8.93 2.13 25.96
C SER A 66 -7.89 2.59 24.90
N TYR A 67 -8.24 2.57 23.63
CA TYR A 67 -7.42 3.11 22.54
C TYR A 67 -8.04 4.38 21.95
N LYS A 68 -7.20 5.28 21.47
CA LYS A 68 -7.60 6.51 20.80
C LYS A 68 -6.65 6.79 19.64
N LEU A 69 -7.15 7.43 18.59
CA LEU A 69 -6.30 7.96 17.51
C LEU A 69 -5.75 9.33 17.90
N ASN A 70 -4.44 9.48 17.75
CA ASN A 70 -3.74 10.77 17.86
C ASN A 70 -4.04 11.67 16.65
N SER A 71 -3.52 12.92 16.67
CA SER A 71 -3.54 13.83 15.51
C SER A 71 -2.96 13.17 14.24
N ASP A 72 -1.90 12.39 14.37
CA ASP A 72 -1.22 11.68 13.28
C ASP A 72 -1.86 10.34 12.89
N ASP A 73 -3.12 10.09 13.28
CA ASP A 73 -3.87 8.84 13.08
C ASP A 73 -3.20 7.57 13.65
N LYS A 74 -2.26 7.74 14.59
CA LYS A 74 -1.64 6.62 15.30
C LYS A 74 -2.48 6.21 16.50
N ILE A 75 -2.52 4.91 16.76
CA ILE A 75 -3.21 4.36 17.93
C ILE A 75 -2.39 4.66 19.18
N ILE A 76 -3.02 5.22 20.18
CA ILE A 76 -2.44 5.44 21.52
C ILE A 76 -3.31 4.78 22.57
N SER A 77 -2.68 4.20 23.62
CA SER A 77 -3.39 3.69 24.78
C SER A 77 -3.71 4.81 25.75
N LEU A 78 -4.95 4.85 26.25
CA LEU A 78 -5.37 5.78 27.30
C LEU A 78 -4.85 5.37 28.69
N ASP A 79 -4.61 4.07 28.88
CA ASP A 79 -4.17 3.48 30.15
C ASP A 79 -2.65 3.41 30.28
N ASN A 80 -1.88 4.05 29.39
CA ASN A 80 -0.40 3.98 29.33
C ASN A 80 0.16 2.53 29.29
N LYS A 81 -0.62 1.57 28.82
CA LYS A 81 -0.20 0.17 28.67
C LYS A 81 0.64 -0.02 27.44
N VAL A 82 1.63 -0.90 27.55
CA VAL A 82 2.45 -1.29 26.39
C VAL A 82 1.63 -2.20 25.48
N PHE A 83 1.50 -1.82 24.23
CA PHE A 83 0.85 -2.60 23.18
C PHE A 83 1.67 -2.54 21.89
N TYR A 84 1.47 -3.52 21.03
CA TYR A 84 2.05 -3.58 19.68
C TYR A 84 0.94 -3.39 18.68
N ASP A 85 1.08 -2.35 17.86
CA ASP A 85 0.17 -2.09 16.74
C ASP A 85 0.66 -2.86 15.51
N ILE A 86 -0.14 -3.84 15.07
CA ILE A 86 0.11 -4.68 13.89
C ILE A 86 -0.99 -4.41 12.85
N SER A 87 -1.66 -3.27 12.96
CA SER A 87 -2.79 -2.92 12.11
C SER A 87 -2.40 -2.79 10.63
N MET A 88 -3.33 -3.15 9.77
CA MET A 88 -3.18 -2.88 8.34
C MET A 88 -3.52 -1.42 8.06
N THR A 89 -2.49 -0.62 7.82
CA THR A 89 -2.63 0.76 7.38
C THR A 89 -2.90 0.84 5.87
N LYS A 90 -3.34 2.00 5.38
CA LYS A 90 -3.60 2.21 3.95
C LYS A 90 -2.37 1.94 3.08
N ASN A 91 -1.16 2.30 3.55
CA ASN A 91 0.08 2.10 2.81
C ASN A 91 0.42 0.61 2.67
N VAL A 92 0.24 -0.16 3.73
CA VAL A 92 0.44 -1.62 3.71
C VAL A 92 -0.51 -2.27 2.70
N ILE A 93 -1.79 -1.89 2.72
CA ILE A 93 -2.78 -2.42 1.77
C ILE A 93 -2.45 -2.00 0.33
N ALA A 94 -2.06 -0.75 0.11
CA ALA A 94 -1.65 -0.27 -1.20
C ALA A 94 -0.46 -1.08 -1.76
N ILE A 95 0.54 -1.40 -0.93
CA ILE A 95 1.66 -2.25 -1.30
C ILE A 95 1.18 -3.66 -1.69
N PHE A 96 0.30 -4.28 -0.92
CA PHE A 96 -0.25 -5.60 -1.25
C PHE A 96 -1.07 -5.59 -2.54
N ILE A 97 -1.89 -4.55 -2.77
CA ILE A 97 -2.67 -4.42 -4.00
C ILE A 97 -1.75 -4.24 -5.21
N SER A 98 -0.73 -3.38 -5.11
CA SER A 98 0.23 -3.16 -6.20
C SER A 98 1.04 -4.42 -6.50
N ALA A 99 1.49 -5.15 -5.48
CA ALA A 99 2.18 -6.43 -5.64
C ALA A 99 1.29 -7.49 -6.29
N ALA A 100 0.04 -7.62 -5.85
CA ALA A 100 -0.93 -8.55 -6.43
C ALA A 100 -1.24 -8.20 -7.90
N MET A 101 -1.43 -6.90 -8.20
CA MET A 101 -1.67 -6.42 -9.56
C MET A 101 -0.47 -6.76 -10.48
N MET A 102 0.74 -6.53 -9.99
CA MET A 102 1.97 -6.86 -10.73
C MET A 102 2.09 -8.36 -10.99
N LEU A 103 1.84 -9.20 -9.98
CA LEU A 103 1.84 -10.67 -10.15
C LEU A 103 0.83 -11.11 -11.21
N VAL A 104 -0.41 -10.65 -11.15
CA VAL A 104 -1.46 -10.98 -12.12
C VAL A 104 -1.03 -10.54 -13.53
N LEU A 105 -0.44 -9.36 -13.66
CA LEU A 105 0.04 -8.82 -14.93
C LEU A 105 1.14 -9.71 -15.51
N PHE A 106 2.18 -10.03 -14.75
CA PHE A 106 3.27 -10.88 -15.23
C PHE A 106 2.83 -12.31 -15.53
N ILE A 107 1.94 -12.89 -14.74
CA ILE A 107 1.37 -14.22 -15.01
C ILE A 107 0.60 -14.22 -16.34
N LYS A 108 -0.22 -13.18 -16.60
CA LYS A 108 -0.95 -13.03 -17.87
C LYS A 108 0.01 -12.90 -19.05
N ILE A 109 1.06 -12.11 -18.92
CA ILE A 109 2.08 -11.96 -19.96
C ILE A 109 2.79 -13.29 -20.21
N ALA A 110 3.25 -13.99 -19.17
CA ALA A 110 3.91 -15.28 -19.29
C ALA A 110 3.02 -16.33 -19.98
N ASN A 111 1.74 -16.38 -19.63
CA ASN A 111 0.77 -17.28 -20.27
C ASN A 111 0.52 -16.92 -21.75
N ASN A 112 0.60 -15.63 -22.11
CA ASN A 112 0.44 -15.20 -23.47
C ASN A 112 1.63 -15.62 -24.35
N TYR A 113 2.86 -15.57 -23.81
CA TYR A 113 4.06 -16.05 -24.48
C TYR A 113 4.02 -17.53 -24.81
N SER A 114 3.36 -18.35 -24.00
CA SER A 114 3.22 -19.78 -24.27
C SER A 114 2.22 -20.08 -25.38
N ARG A 115 1.40 -19.12 -25.79
CA ARG A 115 0.33 -19.30 -26.79
C ARG A 115 0.60 -18.59 -28.13
N THR A 116 1.37 -17.54 -28.14
CA THR A 116 1.62 -16.70 -29.32
C THR A 116 3.12 -16.46 -29.50
N LEU A 117 3.57 -16.60 -30.75
CA LEU A 117 5.00 -16.42 -31.13
C LEU A 117 5.49 -14.97 -30.98
N ALA A 118 4.58 -14.00 -30.96
CA ALA A 118 4.92 -12.59 -30.79
C ALA A 118 3.92 -11.91 -29.84
N PRO A 119 4.41 -11.17 -28.82
CA PRO A 119 3.53 -10.40 -27.95
C PRO A 119 2.87 -9.26 -28.73
N SER A 120 1.62 -8.96 -28.38
CA SER A 120 0.85 -7.87 -28.98
C SER A 120 0.20 -6.98 -27.93
N GLY A 121 -0.09 -5.73 -28.30
CA GLY A 121 -0.74 -4.77 -27.41
C GLY A 121 0.09 -4.45 -26.17
N PHE A 122 -0.55 -4.44 -25.00
CA PHE A 122 0.09 -4.09 -23.74
C PHE A 122 1.24 -5.06 -23.34
N SER A 123 1.12 -6.34 -23.71
CA SER A 123 2.19 -7.32 -23.49
C SER A 123 3.46 -6.98 -24.25
N ALA A 124 3.35 -6.45 -25.47
CA ALA A 124 4.50 -6.00 -26.26
C ALA A 124 5.21 -4.79 -25.61
N PHE A 125 4.44 -3.86 -25.03
CA PHE A 125 5.01 -2.73 -24.30
C PHE A 125 5.83 -3.18 -23.08
N ILE A 126 5.29 -4.10 -22.27
CA ILE A 126 6.03 -4.63 -21.11
C ILE A 126 7.24 -5.43 -21.55
N ASP A 127 7.15 -6.20 -22.63
CA ASP A 127 8.28 -6.93 -23.21
C ASP A 127 9.41 -5.97 -23.60
N GLN A 128 9.09 -4.88 -24.28
CA GLN A 128 10.05 -3.83 -24.61
C GLN A 128 10.79 -3.30 -23.39
N MET A 129 10.06 -3.06 -22.28
CA MET A 129 10.65 -2.61 -21.03
C MET A 129 11.56 -3.67 -20.40
N ILE A 130 11.14 -4.94 -20.42
CA ILE A 130 11.96 -6.06 -19.91
C ILE A 130 13.25 -6.20 -20.74
N CYS A 131 13.13 -6.12 -22.06
CA CYS A 131 14.29 -6.16 -22.97
C CYS A 131 15.24 -4.97 -22.72
N TYR A 132 14.70 -3.78 -22.53
CA TYR A 132 15.48 -2.59 -22.19
C TYR A 132 16.27 -2.77 -20.89
N VAL A 133 15.61 -3.19 -19.82
CA VAL A 133 16.30 -3.46 -18.54
C VAL A 133 17.38 -4.53 -18.71
N ARG A 134 17.08 -5.61 -19.45
CA ARG A 134 18.02 -6.70 -19.67
C ARG A 134 19.24 -6.23 -20.46
N ASP A 135 19.04 -5.55 -21.59
CA ASP A 135 20.09 -5.30 -22.57
C ASP A 135 20.88 -4.02 -22.28
N GLU A 136 20.22 -2.96 -21.77
CA GLU A 136 20.86 -1.67 -21.51
C GLU A 136 21.33 -1.52 -20.06
N ILE A 137 20.69 -2.21 -19.11
CA ILE A 137 21.03 -2.04 -17.68
C ILE A 137 21.80 -3.26 -17.17
N VAL A 138 21.26 -4.46 -17.34
CA VAL A 138 21.79 -5.64 -16.65
C VAL A 138 23.00 -6.24 -17.35
N ARG A 139 22.92 -6.51 -18.66
CA ARG A 139 24.01 -7.13 -19.42
C ARG A 139 25.32 -6.34 -19.44
N PRO A 140 25.32 -5.02 -19.57
CA PRO A 140 26.58 -4.26 -19.54
C PRO A 140 27.25 -4.28 -18.17
N ASN A 141 26.48 -4.38 -17.09
CA ASN A 141 26.97 -4.25 -15.72
C ASN A 141 27.25 -5.60 -15.03
N ILE A 142 26.67 -6.69 -15.52
CA ILE A 142 26.85 -8.02 -14.93
C ILE A 142 27.43 -8.97 -15.96
N SER A 143 28.70 -9.33 -15.79
CA SER A 143 29.44 -10.16 -16.73
C SER A 143 28.98 -11.63 -16.75
N GLY A 144 28.97 -12.24 -17.93
CA GLY A 144 28.72 -13.67 -18.11
C GLY A 144 27.25 -14.08 -17.99
N SER A 145 27.01 -15.35 -17.78
CA SER A 145 25.64 -15.92 -17.67
C SER A 145 24.95 -15.65 -16.33
N GLN A 146 25.63 -14.99 -15.40
CA GLN A 146 25.10 -14.72 -14.06
C GLN A 146 23.95 -13.70 -14.05
N TYR A 147 23.86 -12.84 -15.07
CA TYR A 147 22.79 -11.85 -15.18
C TYR A 147 21.39 -12.47 -15.09
N ASN A 148 21.20 -13.69 -15.59
CA ASN A 148 19.92 -14.40 -15.52
C ASN A 148 19.44 -14.64 -14.09
N LYS A 149 20.36 -14.83 -13.12
CA LYS A 149 20.02 -15.04 -11.71
C LYS A 149 19.54 -13.76 -11.03
N PHE A 150 20.08 -12.63 -11.45
CA PHE A 150 19.73 -11.32 -10.86
C PHE A 150 18.56 -10.65 -11.60
N MET A 151 18.22 -11.10 -12.78
CA MET A 151 17.19 -10.53 -13.63
C MET A 151 15.82 -10.41 -12.92
N PRO A 152 15.29 -11.45 -12.23
CA PRO A 152 14.02 -11.33 -11.53
C PRO A 152 14.03 -10.25 -10.43
N TYR A 153 15.13 -10.19 -9.67
CA TYR A 153 15.29 -9.18 -8.63
C TYR A 153 15.32 -7.75 -9.21
N LEU A 154 16.14 -7.53 -10.24
CA LEU A 154 16.28 -6.22 -10.87
C LEU A 154 14.99 -5.77 -11.55
N LEU A 155 14.24 -6.67 -12.18
CA LEU A 155 12.91 -6.37 -12.73
C LEU A 155 11.92 -6.02 -11.62
N THR A 156 11.93 -6.75 -10.49
CA THR A 156 11.07 -6.43 -9.36
C THR A 156 11.35 -5.03 -8.85
N VAL A 157 12.62 -4.68 -8.64
CA VAL A 157 13.00 -3.33 -8.21
C VAL A 157 12.56 -2.29 -9.23
N PHE A 158 12.83 -2.52 -10.54
CA PHE A 158 12.47 -1.59 -11.61
C PHE A 158 10.96 -1.30 -11.70
N PHE A 159 10.13 -2.32 -11.53
CA PHE A 159 8.68 -2.16 -11.64
C PHE A 159 8.00 -1.75 -10.32
N PHE A 160 8.70 -1.82 -9.19
CA PHE A 160 8.13 -1.51 -7.86
C PHE A 160 8.50 -0.09 -7.36
N ILE A 161 9.52 0.54 -7.94
CA ILE A 161 9.91 1.92 -7.67
C ILE A 161 9.17 2.87 -8.60
#